data_2121bd2714688a2e7992098b96b65c60
#
_entry.id   2121bd2714688a2e7992098b96b65c60
#
_cell.length_a   1.000
_cell.length_b   1.000
_cell.length_c   1.000
_cell.angle_alpha   90.00
_cell.angle_beta   90.00
_cell.angle_gamma   90.00
#
_symmetry.space_group_name_H-M   'P 1'
#
loop_
_entity.id
_entity.type
_entity.pdbx_description
1 polymer ?
#
loop_
_entity_poly.entity_id
_entity_poly.type
_entity_poly.pdbx_seq_one_letter_code
_entity_poly.pdbx_strand_id
1 'polypeptide(L)'
;KETETNWQPREKAIITMRGMLKGTVPDELSHAFLMHIRSLQEGILKALASLRTTLAMHAIGLIRQLALTFGAHLEHTLDAFLTSLMRMAGFTKKIVATASQLAVSTILACASVRHSYWQLLSAGLQDKSAATRVYMCKHLGVILHVHGQRRADLEAHHGLEMMMQCLGRALGDPSAEVRSAARDVFFPFHNMYRAEAEQVLMSCAPATRKQVAASL
;
A
#
# COMPACT_ATOMS: atom_id res chain seq x y z
N LYS A 1 7.08 24.93 8.13
CA LYS A 1 7.49 24.92 6.72
C LYS A 1 8.96 24.51 6.63
N GLU A 2 9.35 23.75 5.57
CA GLU A 2 10.75 23.40 5.32
C GLU A 2 11.52 24.63 4.81
N THR A 3 12.74 24.81 5.31
CA THR A 3 13.64 25.89 4.94
C THR A 3 15.04 25.33 4.64
N GLU A 4 15.93 26.17 4.09
CA GLU A 4 17.32 25.80 3.84
C GLU A 4 18.09 25.45 5.14
N THR A 5 17.64 25.95 6.28
CA THR A 5 18.33 25.77 7.57
C THR A 5 17.74 24.67 8.45
N ASN A 6 16.47 24.25 8.22
CA ASN A 6 15.79 23.34 9.14
C ASN A 6 15.59 21.92 8.61
N TRP A 7 16.00 21.62 7.39
CA TRP A 7 15.84 20.27 6.82
C TRP A 7 16.83 19.26 7.40
N GLN A 8 18.07 19.68 7.65
CA GLN A 8 19.12 18.81 8.22
C GLN A 8 18.76 18.29 9.63
N PRO A 9 18.33 19.15 10.59
CA PRO A 9 17.83 18.65 11.88
C PRO A 9 16.69 17.65 11.75
N ARG A 10 15.76 17.83 10.80
CA ARG A 10 14.66 16.89 10.54
C ARG A 10 15.17 15.56 10.01
N GLU A 11 16.09 15.58 9.05
CA GLU A 11 16.72 14.38 8.52
C GLU A 11 17.46 13.61 9.61
N LYS A 12 18.26 14.30 10.43
CA LYS A 12 18.96 13.72 11.57
C LYS A 12 17.98 13.04 12.56
N ALA A 13 16.88 13.71 12.90
CA ALA A 13 15.86 13.17 13.77
C ALA A 13 15.25 11.86 13.20
N ILE A 14 14.92 11.84 11.91
CA ILE A 14 14.38 10.65 11.24
C ILE A 14 15.42 9.52 11.22
N ILE A 15 16.68 9.82 10.92
CA ILE A 15 17.78 8.83 10.94
C ILE A 15 17.96 8.26 12.34
N THR A 16 17.86 9.08 13.39
CA THR A 16 17.95 8.64 14.79
C THR A 16 16.79 7.67 15.12
N MET A 17 15.54 8.02 14.78
CA MET A 17 14.40 7.14 14.99
C MET A 17 14.54 5.80 14.23
N ARG A 18 15.06 5.84 13.01
CA ARG A 18 15.37 4.62 12.24
C ARG A 18 16.47 3.78 12.90
N GLY A 19 17.45 4.41 13.51
CA GLY A 19 18.49 3.73 14.30
C GLY A 19 17.92 3.00 15.51
N MET A 20 17.00 3.63 16.24
CA MET A 20 16.29 3.02 17.37
C MET A 20 15.51 1.77 16.94
N LEU A 21 14.79 1.83 15.82
CA LEU A 21 14.04 0.70 15.28
C LEU A 21 14.95 -0.48 14.87
N LYS A 22 16.15 -0.20 14.34
CA LYS A 22 17.12 -1.25 13.99
C LYS A 22 17.73 -1.91 15.21
N GLY A 23 17.87 -1.17 16.31
CA GLY A 23 18.43 -1.64 17.56
C GLY A 23 17.47 -2.48 18.40
N THR A 24 16.28 -2.75 17.93
CA THR A 24 15.16 -3.37 18.64
C THR A 24 14.64 -2.49 19.77
N VAL A 25 13.39 -2.10 19.71
CA VAL A 25 12.72 -1.37 20.79
C VAL A 25 12.29 -2.40 21.84
N PRO A 26 12.74 -2.29 23.10
CA PRO A 26 12.30 -3.19 24.16
C PRO A 26 10.77 -3.14 24.33
N ASP A 27 10.14 -4.27 24.67
CA ASP A 27 8.70 -4.39 24.80
C ASP A 27 8.13 -3.37 25.80
N GLU A 28 8.83 -3.13 26.90
CA GLU A 28 8.43 -2.18 27.94
C GLU A 28 8.37 -0.73 27.42
N LEU A 29 9.17 -0.40 26.42
CA LEU A 29 9.25 0.93 25.80
C LEU A 29 8.37 1.07 24.55
N SER A 30 7.84 -0.02 24.03
CA SER A 30 7.07 -0.05 22.76
C SER A 30 5.88 0.89 22.81
N HIS A 31 5.11 0.90 23.89
CA HIS A 31 3.97 1.80 24.07
C HIS A 31 4.39 3.27 24.06
N ALA A 32 5.40 3.63 24.85
CA ALA A 32 5.91 5.00 24.91
C ALA A 32 6.46 5.45 23.53
N PHE A 33 7.18 4.57 22.85
CA PHE A 33 7.69 4.84 21.50
C PHE A 33 6.56 5.13 20.52
N LEU A 34 5.50 4.31 20.51
CA LEU A 34 4.34 4.51 19.64
C LEU A 34 3.59 5.81 19.94
N MET A 35 3.47 6.21 21.22
CA MET A 35 2.88 7.49 21.62
C MET A 35 3.70 8.67 21.05
N HIS A 36 5.03 8.59 21.11
CA HIS A 36 5.89 9.61 20.51
C HIS A 36 5.79 9.64 18.98
N ILE A 37 5.75 8.48 18.31
CA ILE A 37 5.53 8.43 16.86
C ILE A 37 4.21 9.09 16.47
N ARG A 38 3.13 8.85 17.23
CA ARG A 38 1.84 9.52 17.00
C ARG A 38 1.95 11.05 17.13
N SER A 39 2.65 11.55 18.15
CA SER A 39 2.87 13.00 18.31
C SER A 39 3.73 13.62 17.20
N LEU A 40 4.61 12.83 16.60
CA LEU A 40 5.49 13.26 15.51
C LEU A 40 4.90 13.01 14.10
N GLN A 41 3.72 12.42 14.00
CA GLN A 41 3.10 12.02 12.73
C GLN A 41 3.08 13.14 11.69
N GLU A 42 2.68 14.34 12.09
CA GLU A 42 2.64 15.51 11.18
C GLU A 42 4.04 15.89 10.69
N GLY A 43 5.04 15.83 11.57
CA GLY A 43 6.44 16.07 11.22
C GLY A 43 6.97 15.06 10.21
N ILE A 44 6.65 13.77 10.40
CA ILE A 44 7.02 12.69 9.48
C ILE A 44 6.32 12.87 8.12
N LEU A 45 5.03 13.21 8.09
CA LEU A 45 4.29 13.50 6.86
C LEU A 45 4.86 14.70 6.10
N LYS A 46 5.29 15.75 6.82
CA LYS A 46 5.98 16.91 6.20
C LYS A 46 7.34 16.53 5.61
N ALA A 47 8.09 15.64 6.27
CA ALA A 47 9.34 15.13 5.74
C ALA A 47 9.12 14.21 4.52
N LEU A 48 8.06 13.39 4.54
CA LEU A 48 7.65 12.57 3.40
C LEU A 48 7.34 13.42 2.16
N ALA A 49 6.70 14.57 2.35
CA ALA A 49 6.34 15.51 1.28
C ALA A 49 7.49 16.46 0.88
N SER A 50 8.70 16.26 1.40
CA SER A 50 9.86 17.11 1.09
C SER A 50 10.27 17.00 -0.37
N LEU A 51 10.67 18.14 -0.96
CA LEU A 51 11.28 18.17 -2.29
C LEU A 51 12.71 17.63 -2.29
N ARG A 52 13.35 17.52 -1.12
CA ARG A 52 14.67 16.91 -0.95
C ARG A 52 14.55 15.41 -0.95
N THR A 53 15.11 14.79 -1.98
CA THR A 53 14.99 13.33 -2.19
C THR A 53 15.50 12.54 -0.98
N THR A 54 16.62 12.95 -0.38
CA THR A 54 17.21 12.26 0.78
C THR A 54 16.26 12.25 1.97
N LEU A 55 15.69 13.41 2.32
CA LEU A 55 14.77 13.54 3.43
C LEU A 55 13.49 12.72 3.20
N ALA A 56 12.91 12.80 1.99
CA ALA A 56 11.75 11.98 1.62
C ALA A 56 12.05 10.47 1.70
N MET A 57 13.20 10.03 1.20
CA MET A 57 13.63 8.63 1.25
C MET A 57 13.85 8.14 2.69
N HIS A 58 14.41 8.98 3.56
CA HIS A 58 14.53 8.64 4.99
C HIS A 58 13.17 8.53 5.67
N ALA A 59 12.22 9.43 5.35
CA ALA A 59 10.86 9.36 5.88
C ALA A 59 10.11 8.09 5.41
N ILE A 60 10.21 7.74 4.11
CA ILE A 60 9.68 6.48 3.57
C ILE A 60 10.28 5.28 4.31
N GLY A 61 11.61 5.28 4.49
CA GLY A 61 12.31 4.22 5.20
C GLY A 61 11.89 4.08 6.66
N LEU A 62 11.64 5.20 7.35
CA LEU A 62 11.11 5.20 8.73
C LEU A 62 9.73 4.55 8.79
N ILE A 63 8.79 4.98 7.92
CA ILE A 63 7.43 4.44 7.90
C ILE A 63 7.46 2.94 7.61
N ARG A 64 8.29 2.49 6.67
CA ARG A 64 8.45 1.08 6.37
C ARG A 64 8.98 0.29 7.58
N GLN A 65 9.98 0.81 8.28
CA GLN A 65 10.54 0.17 9.48
C GLN A 65 9.51 0.12 10.62
N LEU A 66 8.73 1.19 10.81
CA LEU A 66 7.63 1.21 11.77
C LEU A 66 6.60 0.09 11.48
N ALA A 67 6.21 -0.06 10.22
CA ALA A 67 5.28 -1.13 9.81
C ALA A 67 5.85 -2.53 10.09
N LEU A 68 7.14 -2.74 9.80
CA LEU A 68 7.80 -4.03 10.06
C LEU A 68 7.91 -4.34 11.56
N THR A 69 8.18 -3.32 12.40
CA THR A 69 8.40 -3.53 13.84
C THR A 69 7.09 -3.64 14.60
N PHE A 70 6.11 -2.80 14.30
CA PHE A 70 4.90 -2.68 15.11
C PHE A 70 3.61 -3.15 14.41
N GLY A 71 3.62 -3.29 13.09
CA GLY A 71 2.51 -3.86 12.32
C GLY A 71 1.14 -3.30 12.73
N ALA A 72 0.28 -4.20 13.22
CA ALA A 72 -1.08 -3.87 13.62
C ALA A 72 -1.19 -2.87 14.79
N HIS A 73 -0.15 -2.74 15.63
CA HIS A 73 -0.18 -1.80 16.78
C HIS A 73 -0.15 -0.32 16.36
N LEU A 74 0.19 -0.01 15.10
CA LEU A 74 0.21 1.35 14.57
C LEU A 74 -1.15 1.84 14.05
N GLU A 75 -2.07 0.94 13.80
CA GLU A 75 -3.46 1.15 13.29
C GLU A 75 -3.73 2.52 12.64
N HIS A 76 -4.34 3.46 13.38
CA HIS A 76 -4.73 4.78 12.86
C HIS A 76 -3.57 5.65 12.36
N THR A 77 -2.36 5.46 12.89
CA THR A 77 -1.18 6.19 12.44
C THR A 77 -0.79 5.77 11.02
N LEU A 78 -1.01 4.50 10.66
CA LEU A 78 -0.73 3.98 9.31
C LEU A 78 -1.65 4.55 8.25
N ASP A 79 -2.90 4.93 8.57
CA ASP A 79 -3.85 5.44 7.57
C ASP A 79 -3.34 6.71 6.89
N ALA A 80 -2.83 7.66 7.67
CA ALA A 80 -2.30 8.90 7.13
C ALA A 80 -1.02 8.68 6.32
N PHE A 81 -0.15 7.77 6.79
CA PHE A 81 1.06 7.38 6.06
C PHE A 81 0.73 6.67 4.76
N LEU A 82 -0.19 5.70 4.80
CA LEU A 82 -0.62 4.94 3.62
C LEU A 82 -1.20 5.87 2.56
N THR A 83 -2.10 6.77 2.95
CA THR A 83 -2.70 7.77 2.04
C THR A 83 -1.63 8.61 1.36
N SER A 84 -0.65 9.08 2.11
CA SER A 84 0.42 9.93 1.57
C SER A 84 1.36 9.13 0.64
N LEU A 85 1.74 7.93 1.03
CA LEU A 85 2.62 7.05 0.23
C LEU A 85 1.95 6.63 -1.09
N MET A 86 0.66 6.28 -1.08
CA MET A 86 -0.06 5.88 -2.29
C MET A 86 -0.12 7.00 -3.33
N ARG A 87 -0.30 8.27 -2.90
CA ARG A 87 -0.26 9.42 -3.80
C ARG A 87 1.08 9.60 -4.51
N MET A 88 2.17 9.08 -3.94
CA MET A 88 3.51 9.18 -4.52
C MET A 88 3.73 8.22 -5.69
N ALA A 89 2.81 7.30 -5.97
CA ALA A 89 2.88 6.37 -7.11
C ALA A 89 3.04 7.10 -8.46
N GLY A 90 2.41 8.27 -8.61
CA GLY A 90 2.47 9.10 -9.80
C GLY A 90 3.65 10.07 -9.88
N PHE A 91 4.60 10.04 -8.94
CA PHE A 91 5.72 10.98 -8.92
C PHE A 91 6.68 10.75 -10.09
N THR A 92 7.18 11.85 -10.66
CA THR A 92 8.17 11.82 -11.76
C THR A 92 9.52 11.24 -11.30
N LYS A 93 9.90 11.47 -10.04
CA LYS A 93 11.10 10.87 -9.43
C LYS A 93 10.86 9.38 -9.16
N LYS A 94 11.19 8.53 -10.12
CA LYS A 94 10.95 7.07 -10.06
C LYS A 94 11.47 6.40 -8.79
N ILE A 95 12.66 6.80 -8.30
CA ILE A 95 13.25 6.23 -7.07
C ILE A 95 12.34 6.46 -5.85
N VAL A 96 11.75 7.65 -5.75
CA VAL A 96 10.82 8.01 -4.65
C VAL A 96 9.50 7.26 -4.81
N ALA A 97 8.95 7.25 -6.04
CA ALA A 97 7.73 6.50 -6.34
C ALA A 97 7.88 5.01 -6.01
N THR A 98 8.94 4.36 -6.48
CA THR A 98 9.19 2.93 -6.21
C THR A 98 9.35 2.65 -4.71
N ALA A 99 10.14 3.47 -4.00
CA ALA A 99 10.34 3.30 -2.57
C ALA A 99 9.05 3.50 -1.77
N SER A 100 8.22 4.49 -2.14
CA SER A 100 6.93 4.72 -1.49
C SER A 100 5.98 3.53 -1.69
N GLN A 101 5.90 2.97 -2.89
CA GLN A 101 5.04 1.83 -3.16
C GLN A 101 5.53 0.53 -2.50
N LEU A 102 6.84 0.37 -2.32
CA LEU A 102 7.39 -0.71 -1.50
C LEU A 102 6.98 -0.55 -0.02
N ALA A 103 6.96 0.67 0.50
CA ALA A 103 6.49 0.94 1.86
C ALA A 103 4.98 0.66 2.00
N VAL A 104 4.16 1.03 0.99
CA VAL A 104 2.74 0.65 0.93
C VAL A 104 2.57 -0.87 1.01
N SER A 105 3.28 -1.63 0.15
CA SER A 105 3.24 -3.10 0.18
C SER A 105 3.63 -3.66 1.55
N THR A 106 4.63 -3.06 2.21
CA THR A 106 5.04 -3.48 3.56
C THR A 106 3.94 -3.23 4.60
N ILE A 107 3.28 -2.07 4.56
CA ILE A 107 2.15 -1.76 5.45
C ILE A 107 1.03 -2.77 5.26
N LEU A 108 0.64 -3.02 4.00
CA LEU A 108 -0.44 -3.95 3.66
C LEU A 108 -0.12 -5.41 4.05
N ALA A 109 1.16 -5.78 4.09
CA ALA A 109 1.60 -7.10 4.53
C ALA A 109 1.65 -7.25 6.06
N CYS A 110 1.95 -6.17 6.80
CA CYS A 110 2.19 -6.23 8.24
C CYS A 110 0.99 -5.82 9.10
N ALA A 111 0.02 -5.12 8.53
CA ALA A 111 -1.16 -4.62 9.24
C ALA A 111 -2.44 -5.31 8.76
N SER A 112 -3.46 -5.38 9.62
CA SER A 112 -4.79 -5.83 9.23
C SER A 112 -5.38 -4.89 8.18
N VAL A 113 -5.92 -5.45 7.09
CA VAL A 113 -6.49 -4.65 6.01
C VAL A 113 -7.86 -4.14 6.44
N ARG A 114 -8.00 -2.82 6.54
CA ARG A 114 -9.21 -2.14 6.98
C ARG A 114 -9.99 -1.58 5.79
N HIS A 115 -11.25 -1.22 6.03
CA HIS A 115 -12.11 -0.63 5.00
C HIS A 115 -11.48 0.62 4.32
N SER A 116 -10.80 1.48 5.11
CA SER A 116 -10.10 2.66 4.57
C SER A 116 -9.02 2.30 3.53
N TYR A 117 -8.34 1.17 3.69
CA TYR A 117 -7.32 0.71 2.74
C TYR A 117 -7.96 0.29 1.41
N TRP A 118 -9.09 -0.42 1.47
CA TRP A 118 -9.85 -0.79 0.28
C TRP A 118 -10.36 0.43 -0.48
N GLN A 119 -10.84 1.45 0.24
CA GLN A 119 -11.26 2.71 -0.39
C GLN A 119 -10.10 3.41 -1.12
N LEU A 120 -8.91 3.44 -0.52
CA LEU A 120 -7.71 4.01 -1.15
C LEU A 120 -7.31 3.24 -2.40
N LEU A 121 -7.31 1.90 -2.36
CA LEU A 121 -7.01 1.04 -3.52
C LEU A 121 -8.02 1.26 -4.65
N SER A 122 -9.30 1.25 -4.33
CA SER A 122 -10.37 1.49 -5.30
C SER A 122 -10.27 2.88 -5.95
N ALA A 123 -9.97 3.92 -5.16
CA ALA A 123 -9.72 5.27 -5.68
C ALA A 123 -8.46 5.32 -6.56
N GLY A 124 -7.39 4.64 -6.16
CA GLY A 124 -6.15 4.57 -6.92
C GLY A 124 -6.30 3.84 -8.27
N LEU A 125 -7.21 2.88 -8.39
CA LEU A 125 -7.58 2.24 -9.66
C LEU A 125 -8.36 3.17 -10.60
N GLN A 126 -8.76 4.34 -10.15
CA GLN A 126 -9.40 5.39 -10.97
C GLN A 126 -8.45 6.53 -11.30
N ASP A 127 -7.19 6.46 -10.88
CA ASP A 127 -6.19 7.49 -11.16
C ASP A 127 -5.93 7.61 -12.67
N LYS A 128 -5.63 8.83 -13.12
CA LYS A 128 -5.31 9.12 -14.53
C LYS A 128 -4.04 8.38 -15.00
N SER A 129 -3.09 8.18 -14.09
CA SER A 129 -1.81 7.51 -14.37
C SER A 129 -1.97 5.99 -14.43
N ALA A 130 -1.69 5.37 -15.56
CA ALA A 130 -1.64 3.91 -15.67
C ALA A 130 -0.61 3.30 -14.71
N ALA A 131 0.52 3.97 -14.48
CA ALA A 131 1.53 3.52 -13.54
C ALA A 131 0.98 3.43 -12.11
N THR A 132 0.17 4.41 -11.67
CA THR A 132 -0.53 4.36 -10.38
C THR A 132 -1.46 3.15 -10.32
N ARG A 133 -2.29 2.93 -11.35
CA ARG A 133 -3.22 1.80 -11.39
C ARG A 133 -2.51 0.44 -11.39
N VAL A 134 -1.35 0.33 -12.05
CA VAL A 134 -0.50 -0.88 -11.99
C VAL A 134 -0.01 -1.13 -10.56
N TYR A 135 0.40 -0.10 -9.83
CA TYR A 135 0.77 -0.26 -8.42
C TYR A 135 -0.41 -0.74 -7.57
N MET A 136 -1.62 -0.22 -7.83
CA MET A 136 -2.81 -0.70 -7.10
C MET A 136 -3.06 -2.19 -7.32
N CYS A 137 -2.93 -2.68 -8.55
CA CYS A 137 -3.01 -4.13 -8.83
C CYS A 137 -1.95 -4.90 -8.03
N LYS A 138 -0.71 -4.44 -7.99
CA LYS A 138 0.35 -5.10 -7.20
C LYS A 138 0.01 -5.14 -5.70
N HIS A 139 -0.59 -4.08 -5.16
CA HIS A 139 -1.02 -4.02 -3.77
C HIS A 139 -2.18 -4.98 -3.48
N LEU A 140 -3.12 -5.15 -4.42
CA LEU A 140 -4.15 -6.20 -4.32
C LEU A 140 -3.49 -7.60 -4.27
N GLY A 141 -2.45 -7.83 -5.07
CA GLY A 141 -1.67 -9.07 -5.03
C GLY A 141 -1.01 -9.32 -3.68
N VAL A 142 -0.46 -8.29 -3.03
CA VAL A 142 0.12 -8.40 -1.68
C VAL A 142 -0.96 -8.79 -0.67
N ILE A 143 -2.12 -8.13 -0.70
CA ILE A 143 -3.24 -8.45 0.20
C ILE A 143 -3.70 -9.89 0.00
N LEU A 144 -3.88 -10.31 -1.24
CA LEU A 144 -4.29 -11.67 -1.56
C LEU A 144 -3.26 -12.71 -1.06
N HIS A 145 -1.97 -12.46 -1.29
CA HIS A 145 -0.90 -13.35 -0.88
C HIS A 145 -0.80 -13.51 0.64
N VAL A 146 -0.92 -12.40 1.38
CA VAL A 146 -0.72 -12.40 2.85
C VAL A 146 -2.00 -12.77 3.59
N HIS A 147 -3.14 -12.19 3.21
CA HIS A 147 -4.39 -12.33 3.95
C HIS A 147 -5.37 -13.30 3.29
N GLY A 148 -5.18 -13.63 2.01
CA GLY A 148 -6.10 -14.48 1.28
C GLY A 148 -6.09 -15.94 1.71
N GLN A 149 -5.04 -16.43 2.39
CA GLN A 149 -4.96 -17.81 2.85
C GLN A 149 -6.02 -18.15 3.92
N ARG A 150 -6.41 -17.16 4.71
CA ARG A 150 -7.51 -17.28 5.67
C ARG A 150 -8.69 -16.46 5.18
N ARG A 151 -9.71 -17.15 4.71
CA ARG A 151 -10.91 -16.52 4.14
C ARG A 151 -11.51 -15.45 5.05
N ALA A 152 -11.58 -15.72 6.35
CA ALA A 152 -12.11 -14.79 7.35
C ALA A 152 -11.33 -13.45 7.41
N ASP A 153 -10.00 -13.48 7.19
CA ASP A 153 -9.18 -12.27 7.20
C ASP A 153 -9.48 -11.40 5.96
N LEU A 154 -9.72 -12.03 4.81
CA LEU A 154 -10.06 -11.31 3.59
C LEU A 154 -11.52 -10.83 3.58
N GLU A 155 -12.44 -11.59 4.17
CA GLU A 155 -13.85 -11.19 4.31
C GLU A 155 -14.05 -10.07 5.33
N ALA A 156 -13.12 -9.90 6.27
CA ALA A 156 -13.18 -8.82 7.24
C ALA A 156 -13.34 -7.47 6.53
N HIS A 157 -14.18 -6.61 7.09
CA HIS A 157 -14.45 -5.27 6.56
C HIS A 157 -14.89 -5.23 5.08
N HIS A 158 -15.63 -6.25 4.62
CA HIS A 158 -16.06 -6.42 3.22
C HIS A 158 -14.90 -6.56 2.22
N GLY A 159 -13.76 -7.06 2.68
CA GLY A 159 -12.53 -7.09 1.87
C GLY A 159 -12.64 -7.97 0.64
N LEU A 160 -13.28 -9.15 0.74
CA LEU A 160 -13.47 -10.05 -0.41
C LEU A 160 -14.32 -9.39 -1.50
N GLU A 161 -15.41 -8.72 -1.12
CA GLU A 161 -16.26 -7.97 -2.06
C GLU A 161 -15.49 -6.82 -2.72
N MET A 162 -14.72 -6.06 -1.94
CA MET A 162 -13.89 -4.98 -2.47
C MET A 162 -12.78 -5.50 -3.40
N MET A 163 -12.18 -6.65 -3.09
CA MET A 163 -11.21 -7.33 -3.97
C MET A 163 -11.86 -7.67 -5.32
N MET A 164 -13.06 -8.27 -5.31
CA MET A 164 -13.80 -8.61 -6.53
C MET A 164 -14.10 -7.36 -7.38
N GLN A 165 -14.57 -6.29 -6.76
CA GLN A 165 -14.85 -5.02 -7.46
C GLN A 165 -13.58 -4.41 -8.07
N CYS A 166 -12.48 -4.40 -7.31
CA CYS A 166 -11.18 -3.90 -7.78
C CYS A 166 -10.65 -4.72 -8.96
N LEU A 167 -10.72 -6.05 -8.88
CA LEU A 167 -10.29 -6.96 -9.95
C LEU A 167 -11.15 -6.79 -11.21
N GLY A 168 -12.48 -6.75 -11.08
CA GLY A 168 -13.38 -6.54 -12.21
C GLY A 168 -13.08 -5.23 -12.97
N ARG A 169 -12.82 -4.15 -12.24
CA ARG A 169 -12.42 -2.88 -12.82
C ARG A 169 -11.06 -2.96 -13.53
N ALA A 170 -10.05 -3.54 -12.88
CA ALA A 170 -8.69 -3.59 -13.40
C ALA A 170 -8.54 -4.52 -14.61
N LEU A 171 -9.29 -5.61 -14.69
CA LEU A 171 -9.34 -6.50 -15.84
C LEU A 171 -9.93 -5.83 -17.10
N GLY A 172 -10.80 -4.84 -16.91
CA GLY A 172 -11.40 -4.02 -17.98
C GLY A 172 -10.65 -2.72 -18.26
N ASP A 173 -9.49 -2.48 -17.68
CA ASP A 173 -8.75 -1.20 -17.80
C ASP A 173 -8.35 -0.90 -19.26
N PRO A 174 -8.40 0.36 -19.71
CA PRO A 174 -7.95 0.73 -21.06
C PRO A 174 -6.44 0.44 -21.29
N SER A 175 -5.60 0.50 -20.26
CA SER A 175 -4.16 0.20 -20.36
C SER A 175 -3.89 -1.29 -20.36
N ALA A 176 -3.12 -1.76 -21.36
CA ALA A 176 -2.69 -3.15 -21.43
C ALA A 176 -1.80 -3.57 -20.23
N GLU A 177 -0.98 -2.66 -19.72
CA GLU A 177 -0.11 -2.90 -18.56
C GLU A 177 -0.94 -3.14 -17.29
N VAL A 178 -2.01 -2.36 -17.08
CA VAL A 178 -2.92 -2.54 -15.95
C VAL A 178 -3.67 -3.86 -16.07
N ARG A 179 -4.19 -4.19 -17.26
CA ARG A 179 -4.85 -5.49 -17.49
C ARG A 179 -3.92 -6.67 -17.26
N SER A 180 -2.63 -6.54 -17.62
CA SER A 180 -1.62 -7.57 -17.33
C SER A 180 -1.42 -7.73 -15.83
N ALA A 181 -1.16 -6.64 -15.11
CA ALA A 181 -1.00 -6.66 -13.66
C ALA A 181 -2.25 -7.18 -12.94
N ALA A 182 -3.45 -6.90 -13.48
CA ALA A 182 -4.71 -7.42 -12.93
C ALA A 182 -4.81 -8.93 -13.11
N ARG A 183 -4.38 -9.50 -14.26
CA ARG A 183 -4.36 -10.95 -14.48
C ARG A 183 -3.38 -11.66 -13.55
N ASP A 184 -2.21 -11.05 -13.28
CA ASP A 184 -1.23 -11.61 -12.34
C ASP A 184 -1.81 -11.79 -10.92
N VAL A 185 -2.81 -10.99 -10.55
CA VAL A 185 -3.56 -11.12 -9.29
C VAL A 185 -4.78 -12.03 -9.44
N PHE A 186 -5.46 -11.93 -10.57
CA PHE A 186 -6.70 -12.67 -10.82
C PHE A 186 -6.48 -14.19 -10.86
N PHE A 187 -5.39 -14.67 -11.43
CA PHE A 187 -5.12 -16.12 -11.51
C PHE A 187 -4.93 -16.76 -10.13
N PRO A 188 -4.09 -16.23 -9.22
CA PRO A 188 -4.07 -16.71 -7.84
C PRO A 188 -5.43 -16.58 -7.13
N PHE A 189 -6.15 -15.48 -7.36
CA PHE A 189 -7.49 -15.29 -6.79
C PHE A 189 -8.48 -16.35 -7.28
N HIS A 190 -8.48 -16.67 -8.56
CA HIS A 190 -9.31 -17.73 -9.13
C HIS A 190 -9.01 -19.11 -8.53
N ASN A 191 -7.72 -19.40 -8.28
CA ASN A 191 -7.34 -20.67 -7.66
C ASN A 191 -7.81 -20.80 -6.20
N MET A 192 -7.89 -19.68 -5.49
CA MET A 192 -8.27 -19.64 -4.07
C MET A 192 -9.78 -19.45 -3.86
N TYR A 193 -10.43 -18.68 -4.73
CA TYR A 193 -11.82 -18.21 -4.61
C TYR A 193 -12.57 -18.38 -5.93
N ARG A 194 -12.70 -19.63 -6.37
CA ARG A 194 -13.20 -19.95 -7.71
C ARG A 194 -14.60 -19.39 -8.00
N ALA A 195 -15.53 -19.54 -7.08
CA ALA A 195 -16.90 -19.07 -7.26
C ALA A 195 -16.98 -17.55 -7.39
N GLU A 196 -16.21 -16.83 -6.58
CA GLU A 196 -16.11 -15.37 -6.59
C GLU A 196 -15.39 -14.87 -7.85
N ALA A 197 -14.37 -15.56 -8.30
CA ALA A 197 -13.64 -15.25 -9.53
C ALA A 197 -14.54 -15.44 -10.78
N GLU A 198 -15.39 -16.47 -10.81
CA GLU A 198 -16.39 -16.64 -11.86
C GLU A 198 -17.41 -15.47 -11.87
N GLN A 199 -17.84 -14.99 -10.70
CA GLN A 199 -18.70 -13.80 -10.61
C GLN A 199 -18.00 -12.55 -11.13
N VAL A 200 -16.70 -12.34 -10.82
CA VAL A 200 -15.90 -11.25 -11.39
C VAL A 200 -15.86 -11.34 -12.90
N LEU A 201 -15.61 -12.53 -13.47
CA LEU A 201 -15.62 -12.71 -14.94
C LEU A 201 -16.99 -12.42 -15.55
N MET A 202 -18.07 -12.83 -14.91
CA MET A 202 -19.43 -12.55 -15.40
C MET A 202 -19.74 -11.05 -15.44
N SER A 203 -19.18 -10.28 -14.53
CA SER A 203 -19.32 -8.81 -14.50
C SER A 203 -18.49 -8.09 -15.57
N CYS A 204 -17.47 -8.74 -16.14
CA CYS A 204 -16.60 -8.18 -17.16
C CYS A 204 -17.27 -8.17 -18.56
N ALA A 205 -16.82 -7.25 -19.42
CA ALA A 205 -17.21 -7.23 -20.83
C ALA A 205 -16.88 -8.56 -21.54
N PRO A 206 -17.69 -9.02 -22.52
CA PRO A 206 -17.48 -10.31 -23.20
C PRO A 206 -16.08 -10.50 -23.78
N ALA A 207 -15.47 -9.45 -24.33
CA ALA A 207 -14.11 -9.49 -24.87
C ALA A 207 -13.07 -9.76 -23.77
N THR A 208 -13.16 -9.06 -22.64
CA THR A 208 -12.28 -9.26 -21.46
C THR A 208 -12.43 -10.69 -20.92
N ARG A 209 -13.67 -11.17 -20.78
CA ARG A 209 -13.96 -12.53 -20.30
C ARG A 209 -13.30 -13.59 -21.19
N LYS A 210 -13.47 -13.48 -22.51
CA LYS A 210 -12.87 -14.41 -23.48
C LYS A 210 -11.34 -14.38 -23.39
N GLN A 211 -10.76 -13.20 -23.25
CA GLN A 211 -9.30 -13.04 -23.16
C GLN A 211 -8.73 -13.65 -21.86
N VAL A 212 -9.39 -13.44 -20.73
CA VAL A 212 -8.95 -14.01 -19.44
C VAL A 212 -9.15 -15.53 -19.42
N ALA A 213 -10.31 -16.03 -19.89
CA ALA A 213 -10.60 -17.46 -19.94
C ALA A 213 -9.63 -18.24 -20.84
N ALA A 214 -9.12 -17.62 -21.90
CA ALA A 214 -8.10 -18.26 -22.77
C ALA A 214 -6.71 -18.38 -22.12
N SER A 215 -6.50 -17.75 -20.95
CA SER A 215 -5.23 -17.73 -20.21
C SER A 215 -5.31 -18.47 -18.87
N LEU A 216 -6.50 -19.02 -18.50
CA LEU A 216 -6.73 -19.92 -17.35
C LEU A 216 -6.41 -21.36 -17.73
#